data_eddd5d9fdb29f2fc0dea252abb92f3cd
#
_entry.id   eddd5d9fdb29f2fc0dea252abb92f3cd
#
_cell.length_a   1.000
_cell.length_b   1.000
_cell.length_c   1.000
_cell.angle_alpha   90.00
_cell.angle_beta   90.00
_cell.angle_gamma   90.00
#
_symmetry.space_group_name_H-M   'P 1'
#
loop_
_entity.id
_entity.type
_entity.pdbx_description
1 polymer ?
#
loop_
_entity_poly.entity_id
_entity_poly.type
_entity_poly.pdbx_seq_one_letter_code
_entity_poly.pdbx_strand_id
1 'polypeptide(L)'
;RDRLNGDAQKSLLTLAGLFDADSDEKTRRAEDVYLLLLNPYFLAHTIVLFLVDVVREIWQGWQQRRNDVKPRLDRLAHGYPFIRAATTVFMRDIAANLTILDIIRGAPSIYVTWPGYDEVAHHSGPWTSDAFKVLSTYDRVIKRIHETIKKKAPRPYSLIILSDHGQSFGATFKQRYGVSLKEFIEEQLPHGTSVAQSMGGDTGVTSINAVSGELENIQETGVGGRTGRAAAKRGKKILDNSARRREAAEGSDDRPHEAQVTAYGSGNLAQVYFDLYPRKINLNELDQAYPGMVEALIEHEGIGLVCGYEEDGTPVALGKNGRRNLHTGEVIGQDPLKPYAPEDPAAFGASSLETRVWQVRRVMDFPNAGDLMVISTVY
;
A
#
# COMPACT_ATOMS: atom_id res chain seq x y z
N ARG A 1 -17.10 14.63 25.81
CA ARG A 1 -16.07 14.11 24.86
C ARG A 1 -15.22 15.24 24.29
N ASP A 2 -15.82 16.36 23.84
CA ASP A 2 -15.10 17.49 23.23
C ASP A 2 -14.24 18.28 24.23
N ARG A 3 -14.65 18.36 25.50
CA ARG A 3 -13.87 19.04 26.56
C ARG A 3 -12.56 18.29 26.89
N LEU A 4 -12.62 16.96 27.03
CA LEU A 4 -11.44 16.14 27.31
C LEU A 4 -10.38 16.22 26.19
N ASN A 5 -10.81 16.24 24.91
CA ASN A 5 -9.91 16.45 23.78
C ASN A 5 -9.29 17.87 23.74
N GLY A 6 -10.07 18.90 24.15
CA GLY A 6 -9.58 20.28 24.22
C GLY A 6 -8.51 20.49 25.29
N ASP A 7 -8.67 19.84 26.44
CA ASP A 7 -7.71 19.96 27.55
C ASP A 7 -6.45 19.13 27.30
N ALA A 8 -6.55 17.98 26.63
CA ALA A 8 -5.40 17.20 26.16
C ALA A 8 -4.55 17.99 25.12
N GLN A 9 -5.21 18.71 24.20
CA GLN A 9 -4.51 19.56 23.23
C GLN A 9 -3.83 20.76 23.89
N LYS A 10 -4.46 21.42 24.89
CA LYS A 10 -3.83 22.51 25.64
C LYS A 10 -2.61 22.02 26.41
N SER A 11 -2.71 20.86 27.05
CA SER A 11 -1.58 20.22 27.76
C SER A 11 -0.41 19.91 26.82
N LEU A 12 -0.68 19.39 25.63
CA LEU A 12 0.33 19.11 24.61
C LEU A 12 1.03 20.39 24.12
N LEU A 13 0.27 21.44 23.84
CA LEU A 13 0.82 22.73 23.40
C LEU A 13 1.69 23.37 24.49
N THR A 14 1.29 23.27 25.76
CA THR A 14 2.05 23.78 26.89
C THR A 14 3.35 22.99 27.06
N LEU A 15 3.32 21.66 26.91
CA LEU A 15 4.50 20.82 27.00
C LEU A 15 5.43 20.98 25.77
N ALA A 16 4.88 21.14 24.57
CA ALA A 16 5.67 21.41 23.36
C ALA A 16 6.38 22.76 23.41
N GLY A 17 5.83 23.76 24.12
CA GLY A 17 6.47 25.05 24.34
C GLY A 17 7.66 25.02 25.34
N LEU A 18 7.91 23.89 26.00
CA LEU A 18 9.07 23.70 26.90
C LEU A 18 10.31 23.18 26.15
N PHE A 19 10.18 22.80 24.89
CA PHE A 19 11.27 22.30 24.04
C PHE A 19 11.80 23.44 23.14
N ASP A 20 13.11 23.38 22.90
CA ASP A 20 13.86 24.45 22.22
C ASP A 20 13.33 24.69 20.80
N ALA A 21 13.11 25.95 20.44
CA ALA A 21 12.59 26.35 19.13
C ALA A 21 13.63 26.13 18.00
N ASP A 22 14.86 25.80 18.34
CA ASP A 22 16.00 25.68 17.42
C ASP A 22 16.35 24.21 17.06
N SER A 23 15.53 23.22 17.50
CA SER A 23 15.73 21.82 17.15
C SER A 23 15.44 21.56 15.66
N ASP A 24 16.21 20.67 15.04
CA ASP A 24 15.92 20.25 13.66
C ASP A 24 14.53 19.61 13.55
N GLU A 25 13.97 19.56 12.33
CA GLU A 25 12.61 19.05 12.09
C GLU A 25 12.42 17.61 12.59
N LYS A 26 13.47 16.78 12.49
CA LYS A 26 13.45 15.38 12.92
C LYS A 26 13.34 15.28 14.44
N THR A 27 14.13 16.06 15.17
CA THR A 27 14.11 16.11 16.63
C THR A 27 12.77 16.61 17.13
N ARG A 28 12.24 17.70 16.57
CA ARG A 28 10.93 18.25 16.92
C ARG A 28 9.79 17.24 16.69
N ARG A 29 9.82 16.51 15.59
CA ARG A 29 8.83 15.46 15.31
C ARG A 29 8.90 14.33 16.33
N ALA A 30 10.11 13.88 16.68
CA ALA A 30 10.31 12.86 17.71
C ALA A 30 9.79 13.31 19.08
N GLU A 31 10.00 14.58 19.44
CA GLU A 31 9.48 15.20 20.66
C GLU A 31 7.96 15.21 20.69
N ASP A 32 7.32 15.63 19.60
CA ASP A 32 5.85 15.65 19.49
C ASP A 32 5.24 14.26 19.66
N VAL A 33 5.80 13.25 19.01
CA VAL A 33 5.35 11.85 19.16
C VAL A 33 5.57 11.38 20.60
N TYR A 34 6.73 11.67 21.19
CA TYR A 34 7.02 11.28 22.56
C TYR A 34 6.07 11.93 23.56
N LEU A 35 5.82 13.23 23.45
CA LEU A 35 4.88 13.96 24.30
C LEU A 35 3.45 13.46 24.16
N LEU A 36 3.04 13.13 22.92
CA LEU A 36 1.73 12.55 22.66
C LEU A 36 1.58 11.21 23.38
N LEU A 37 2.61 10.36 23.34
CA LEU A 37 2.63 9.07 24.01
C LEU A 37 2.70 9.18 25.54
N LEU A 38 3.28 10.24 26.07
CA LEU A 38 3.27 10.53 27.50
C LEU A 38 1.96 11.11 28.02
N ASN A 39 1.08 11.57 27.14
CA ASN A 39 -0.22 12.10 27.54
C ASN A 39 -1.13 10.95 28.01
N PRO A 40 -1.48 10.85 29.30
CA PRO A 40 -2.21 9.71 29.84
C PRO A 40 -3.64 9.59 29.27
N TYR A 41 -4.27 10.71 28.91
CA TYR A 41 -5.60 10.72 28.31
C TYR A 41 -5.54 10.20 26.87
N PHE A 42 -4.56 10.64 26.08
CA PHE A 42 -4.33 10.14 24.74
C PHE A 42 -4.04 8.63 24.77
N LEU A 43 -3.08 8.23 25.61
CA LEU A 43 -2.66 6.84 25.69
C LEU A 43 -3.78 5.92 26.15
N ALA A 44 -4.50 6.26 27.23
CA ALA A 44 -5.61 5.46 27.74
C ALA A 44 -6.75 5.34 26.69
N HIS A 45 -7.11 6.45 26.03
CA HIS A 45 -8.14 6.46 24.98
C HIS A 45 -7.73 5.58 23.80
N THR A 46 -6.50 5.75 23.31
CA THR A 46 -5.98 4.99 22.16
C THR A 46 -5.86 3.49 22.48
N ILE A 47 -5.39 3.11 23.69
CA ILE A 47 -5.34 1.72 24.14
C ILE A 47 -6.73 1.09 24.18
N VAL A 48 -7.72 1.78 24.76
CA VAL A 48 -9.10 1.27 24.83
C VAL A 48 -9.67 1.07 23.42
N LEU A 49 -9.49 2.03 22.51
CA LEU A 49 -9.96 1.91 21.14
C LEU A 49 -9.23 0.79 20.38
N PHE A 50 -7.94 0.65 20.61
CA PHE A 50 -7.13 -0.43 20.05
C PHE A 50 -7.67 -1.81 20.44
N LEU A 51 -7.89 -2.04 21.74
CA LEU A 51 -8.44 -3.30 22.24
C LEU A 51 -9.85 -3.55 21.70
N VAL A 52 -10.69 -2.52 21.64
CA VAL A 52 -12.03 -2.62 21.03
C VAL A 52 -11.94 -3.00 19.55
N ASP A 53 -10.98 -2.47 18.83
CA ASP A 53 -10.83 -2.79 17.39
C ASP A 53 -10.28 -4.20 17.17
N VAL A 54 -9.35 -4.67 18.02
CA VAL A 54 -8.90 -6.08 18.04
C VAL A 54 -10.08 -7.03 18.26
N VAL A 55 -10.89 -6.78 19.28
CA VAL A 55 -12.10 -7.62 19.56
C VAL A 55 -13.08 -7.57 18.39
N ARG A 56 -13.28 -6.38 17.80
CA ARG A 56 -14.11 -6.19 16.61
C ARG A 56 -13.62 -7.03 15.44
N GLU A 57 -12.31 -7.03 15.16
CA GLU A 57 -11.74 -7.80 14.07
C GLU A 57 -11.93 -9.30 14.28
N ILE A 58 -11.68 -9.79 15.49
CA ILE A 58 -11.91 -11.20 15.83
C ILE A 58 -13.38 -11.59 15.59
N TRP A 59 -14.32 -10.73 16.02
CA TRP A 59 -15.75 -10.93 15.80
C TRP A 59 -16.13 -10.92 14.32
N GLN A 60 -15.66 -9.93 13.55
CA GLN A 60 -15.94 -9.79 12.12
C GLN A 60 -15.35 -10.96 11.33
N GLY A 61 -14.12 -11.37 11.63
CA GLY A 61 -13.48 -12.53 10.99
C GLY A 61 -14.21 -13.84 11.30
N TRP A 62 -14.70 -14.01 12.53
CA TRP A 62 -15.52 -15.15 12.90
C TRP A 62 -16.87 -15.14 12.15
N GLN A 63 -17.53 -13.99 12.07
CA GLN A 63 -18.80 -13.84 11.36
C GLN A 63 -18.64 -14.13 9.86
N GLN A 64 -17.57 -13.65 9.23
CA GLN A 64 -17.24 -13.92 7.84
C GLN A 64 -17.06 -15.42 7.59
N ARG A 65 -16.36 -16.14 8.48
CA ARG A 65 -16.22 -17.60 8.39
C ARG A 65 -17.54 -18.32 8.58
N ARG A 66 -18.35 -17.91 9.57
CA ARG A 66 -19.65 -18.54 9.83
C ARG A 66 -20.63 -18.38 8.66
N ASN A 67 -20.58 -17.25 7.96
CA ASN A 67 -21.45 -16.97 6.81
C ASN A 67 -20.86 -17.49 5.49
N ASP A 68 -19.73 -18.22 5.50
CA ASP A 68 -18.99 -18.74 4.35
C ASP A 68 -18.77 -17.71 3.23
N VAL A 69 -18.50 -16.45 3.61
CA VAL A 69 -18.22 -15.38 2.65
C VAL A 69 -16.92 -15.69 1.90
N LYS A 70 -16.96 -15.68 0.57
CA LYS A 70 -15.83 -15.94 -0.34
C LYS A 70 -15.78 -14.87 -1.44
N PRO A 71 -14.58 -14.54 -1.98
CA PRO A 71 -13.25 -14.96 -1.50
C PRO A 71 -12.93 -14.32 -0.14
N ARG A 72 -12.12 -14.97 0.68
CA ARG A 72 -11.68 -14.43 1.96
C ARG A 72 -10.22 -14.75 2.24
N LEU A 73 -9.54 -13.83 2.92
CA LEU A 73 -8.25 -14.07 3.56
C LEU A 73 -8.45 -14.53 5.00
N ASP A 74 -7.43 -15.16 5.59
CA ASP A 74 -7.48 -15.53 6.99
C ASP A 74 -7.18 -14.33 7.90
N ARG A 75 -8.24 -13.62 8.26
CA ARG A 75 -8.23 -12.41 9.10
C ARG A 75 -7.81 -12.68 10.56
N LEU A 76 -7.70 -13.92 10.97
CA LEU A 76 -7.28 -14.28 12.34
C LEU A 76 -5.85 -14.81 12.40
N ALA A 77 -5.24 -15.07 11.25
CA ALA A 77 -3.87 -15.55 11.15
C ALA A 77 -2.83 -14.41 11.34
N HIS A 78 -1.61 -14.80 11.68
CA HIS A 78 -0.42 -13.94 11.68
C HIS A 78 -0.54 -12.64 12.50
N GLY A 79 -1.46 -12.60 13.47
CA GLY A 79 -1.66 -11.42 14.32
C GLY A 79 -2.36 -10.24 13.65
N TYR A 80 -3.03 -10.47 12.54
CA TYR A 80 -3.75 -9.42 11.77
C TYR A 80 -4.67 -8.53 12.63
N PRO A 81 -5.44 -9.04 13.62
CA PRO A 81 -6.27 -8.16 14.45
C PRO A 81 -5.49 -7.04 15.15
N PHE A 82 -4.23 -7.29 15.52
CA PHE A 82 -3.38 -6.27 16.14
C PHE A 82 -2.85 -5.27 15.10
N ILE A 83 -2.49 -5.74 13.90
CA ILE A 83 -2.02 -4.89 12.80
C ILE A 83 -3.14 -3.96 12.36
N ARG A 84 -4.34 -4.50 12.16
CA ARG A 84 -5.51 -3.69 11.87
C ARG A 84 -5.73 -2.60 12.92
N ALA A 85 -5.74 -2.94 14.19
CA ALA A 85 -5.93 -1.97 15.27
C ALA A 85 -4.79 -0.94 15.33
N ALA A 86 -3.56 -1.33 14.99
CA ALA A 86 -2.43 -0.42 14.88
C ALA A 86 -2.64 0.62 13.77
N THR A 87 -3.09 0.19 12.58
CA THR A 87 -3.30 1.08 11.43
C THR A 87 -4.57 1.94 11.55
N THR A 88 -5.69 1.31 11.96
CA THR A 88 -7.01 1.99 12.01
C THR A 88 -7.20 2.88 13.23
N VAL A 89 -6.47 2.64 14.32
CA VAL A 89 -6.60 3.40 15.57
C VAL A 89 -5.31 4.14 15.91
N PHE A 90 -4.23 3.41 16.17
CA PHE A 90 -3.02 4.00 16.72
C PHE A 90 -2.36 4.98 15.75
N MET A 91 -2.05 4.55 14.54
CA MET A 91 -1.43 5.41 13.52
C MET A 91 -2.36 6.57 13.13
N ARG A 92 -3.66 6.31 12.95
CA ARG A 92 -4.64 7.35 12.66
C ARG A 92 -4.64 8.45 13.72
N ASP A 93 -4.68 8.07 15.00
CA ASP A 93 -4.79 9.04 16.09
C ASP A 93 -3.50 9.84 16.30
N ILE A 94 -2.33 9.20 16.14
CA ILE A 94 -1.04 9.90 16.14
C ILE A 94 -0.99 10.89 14.99
N ALA A 95 -1.18 10.43 13.75
CA ALA A 95 -1.11 11.28 12.56
C ALA A 95 -2.10 12.45 12.63
N ALA A 96 -3.31 12.22 13.12
CA ALA A 96 -4.32 13.26 13.28
C ALA A 96 -3.89 14.33 14.30
N ASN A 97 -3.30 13.94 15.42
CA ASN A 97 -2.87 14.91 16.44
C ASN A 97 -1.63 15.68 15.98
N LEU A 98 -0.66 15.05 15.31
CA LEU A 98 0.47 15.74 14.71
C LEU A 98 0.01 16.73 13.64
N THR A 99 -0.89 16.33 12.74
CA THR A 99 -1.50 17.24 11.76
C THR A 99 -2.14 18.47 12.42
N ILE A 100 -2.85 18.29 13.53
CA ILE A 100 -3.48 19.38 14.27
C ILE A 100 -2.42 20.30 14.89
N LEU A 101 -1.33 19.76 15.43
CA LEU A 101 -0.21 20.55 15.94
C LEU A 101 0.44 21.37 14.85
N ASP A 102 0.72 20.77 13.69
CA ASP A 102 1.33 21.45 12.54
C ASP A 102 0.43 22.57 12.00
N ILE A 103 -0.89 22.36 11.95
CA ILE A 103 -1.85 23.42 11.59
C ILE A 103 -1.78 24.59 12.57
N ILE A 104 -1.75 24.32 13.89
CA ILE A 104 -1.70 25.37 14.91
C ILE A 104 -0.36 26.13 14.87
N ARG A 105 0.73 25.46 14.52
CA ARG A 105 2.05 26.06 14.31
C ARG A 105 2.15 26.86 13.01
N GLY A 106 1.22 26.67 12.10
CA GLY A 106 1.21 27.35 10.81
C GLY A 106 2.14 26.75 9.76
N ALA A 107 2.38 25.43 9.80
CA ALA A 107 3.19 24.74 8.81
C ALA A 107 2.69 25.07 7.38
N PRO A 108 3.59 25.38 6.41
CA PRO A 108 3.20 25.87 5.11
C PRO A 108 2.50 24.83 4.24
N SER A 109 2.84 23.55 4.41
CA SER A 109 2.27 22.40 3.72
C SER A 109 2.27 21.19 4.64
N ILE A 110 1.19 20.43 4.64
CA ILE A 110 1.03 19.22 5.45
C ILE A 110 0.50 18.12 4.55
N TYR A 111 1.20 16.99 4.50
CA TYR A 111 0.77 15.79 3.82
C TYR A 111 0.65 14.66 4.83
N VAL A 112 -0.47 13.94 4.83
CA VAL A 112 -0.72 12.84 5.75
C VAL A 112 -1.43 11.68 5.06
N THR A 113 -0.98 10.45 5.30
CA THR A 113 -1.61 9.23 4.82
C THR A 113 -2.17 8.42 5.97
N TRP A 114 -3.37 7.88 5.80
CA TRP A 114 -4.01 6.95 6.73
C TRP A 114 -4.22 5.59 6.07
N PRO A 115 -3.41 4.59 6.39
CA PRO A 115 -3.43 3.29 5.69
C PRO A 115 -4.56 2.35 6.18
N GLY A 116 -5.26 2.67 7.26
CA GLY A 116 -6.19 1.74 7.90
C GLY A 116 -7.39 1.31 7.04
N TYR A 117 -7.88 2.14 6.11
CA TYR A 117 -8.92 1.73 5.17
C TYR A 117 -8.39 0.68 4.20
N ASP A 118 -7.24 0.94 3.61
CA ASP A 118 -6.60 0.05 2.66
C ASP A 118 -6.30 -1.31 3.29
N GLU A 119 -5.71 -1.33 4.49
CA GLU A 119 -5.45 -2.55 5.25
C GLU A 119 -6.73 -3.38 5.49
N VAL A 120 -7.82 -2.74 5.90
CA VAL A 120 -9.10 -3.45 6.13
C VAL A 120 -9.72 -3.90 4.81
N ALA A 121 -9.65 -3.09 3.78
CA ALA A 121 -10.21 -3.40 2.47
C ALA A 121 -9.50 -4.58 1.79
N HIS A 122 -8.18 -4.71 1.93
CA HIS A 122 -7.41 -5.87 1.48
C HIS A 122 -7.90 -7.19 2.10
N HIS A 123 -8.28 -7.17 3.39
CA HIS A 123 -8.67 -8.37 4.12
C HIS A 123 -10.16 -8.67 4.11
N SER A 124 -11.01 -7.65 4.04
CA SER A 124 -12.47 -7.80 4.08
C SER A 124 -13.17 -7.58 2.74
N GLY A 125 -12.52 -6.90 1.82
CA GLY A 125 -13.09 -6.36 0.59
C GLY A 125 -13.40 -4.86 0.70
N PRO A 126 -13.15 -4.08 -0.37
CA PRO A 126 -13.23 -2.61 -0.34
C PRO A 126 -14.66 -2.07 -0.13
N TRP A 127 -15.69 -2.83 -0.48
CA TRP A 127 -17.09 -2.41 -0.38
C TRP A 127 -17.87 -3.07 0.75
N THR A 128 -17.15 -3.63 1.72
CA THR A 128 -17.80 -4.24 2.88
C THR A 128 -18.16 -3.20 3.93
N SER A 129 -19.14 -3.54 4.78
CA SER A 129 -19.48 -2.72 5.94
C SER A 129 -18.30 -2.49 6.89
N ASP A 130 -17.37 -3.44 6.93
CA ASP A 130 -16.15 -3.38 7.74
C ASP A 130 -15.23 -2.26 7.26
N ALA A 131 -14.98 -2.21 5.94
CA ALA A 131 -14.17 -1.17 5.30
C ALA A 131 -14.84 0.22 5.41
N PHE A 132 -16.13 0.34 5.10
CA PHE A 132 -16.85 1.60 5.22
C PHE A 132 -16.89 2.16 6.64
N LYS A 133 -16.85 1.29 7.65
CA LYS A 133 -16.79 1.72 9.05
C LYS A 133 -15.48 2.45 9.38
N VAL A 134 -14.37 2.07 8.73
CA VAL A 134 -13.09 2.79 8.85
C VAL A 134 -13.24 4.19 8.27
N LEU A 135 -13.81 4.33 7.06
CA LEU A 135 -14.07 5.65 6.45
C LEU A 135 -14.93 6.54 7.35
N SER A 136 -15.95 5.97 8.01
CA SER A 136 -16.76 6.71 8.99
C SER A 136 -15.95 7.21 10.19
N THR A 137 -14.85 6.53 10.55
CA THR A 137 -13.93 7.03 11.59
C THR A 137 -13.04 8.14 11.07
N TYR A 138 -12.61 8.08 9.80
CA TYR A 138 -11.85 9.12 9.14
C TYR A 138 -12.66 10.42 9.02
N ASP A 139 -13.93 10.33 8.62
CA ASP A 139 -14.81 11.49 8.55
C ASP A 139 -14.82 12.31 9.85
N ARG A 140 -14.88 11.63 11.00
CA ARG A 140 -14.81 12.30 12.32
C ARG A 140 -13.47 12.99 12.58
N VAL A 141 -12.38 12.40 12.12
CA VAL A 141 -11.04 12.99 12.25
C VAL A 141 -10.89 14.19 11.31
N ILE A 142 -11.33 14.05 10.06
CA ILE A 142 -11.35 15.12 9.07
C ILE A 142 -12.17 16.32 9.56
N LYS A 143 -13.35 16.07 10.14
CA LYS A 143 -14.16 17.11 10.77
C LYS A 143 -13.36 17.85 11.85
N ARG A 144 -12.64 17.13 12.72
CA ARG A 144 -11.82 17.73 13.78
C ARG A 144 -10.68 18.60 13.23
N ILE A 145 -10.01 18.11 12.15
CA ILE A 145 -8.98 18.88 11.44
C ILE A 145 -9.58 20.14 10.83
N HIS A 146 -10.71 20.02 10.11
CA HIS A 146 -11.39 21.15 9.50
C HIS A 146 -11.84 22.20 10.52
N GLU A 147 -12.36 21.79 11.67
CA GLU A 147 -12.69 22.70 12.77
C GLU A 147 -11.45 23.38 13.34
N THR A 148 -10.31 22.69 13.40
CA THR A 148 -9.05 23.28 13.84
C THR A 148 -8.55 24.34 12.85
N ILE A 149 -8.60 24.04 11.55
CA ILE A 149 -8.29 25.01 10.50
C ILE A 149 -9.13 26.28 10.68
N LYS A 150 -10.45 26.15 10.83
CA LYS A 150 -11.35 27.31 10.98
C LYS A 150 -11.14 28.14 12.24
N LYS A 151 -10.76 27.50 13.35
CA LYS A 151 -10.81 28.16 14.68
C LYS A 151 -9.43 28.50 15.23
N LYS A 152 -8.37 27.81 14.80
CA LYS A 152 -7.05 27.88 15.47
C LYS A 152 -5.88 28.06 14.51
N ALA A 153 -6.06 27.94 13.21
CA ALA A 153 -4.97 28.09 12.26
C ALA A 153 -4.52 29.55 12.17
N PRO A 154 -3.20 29.84 12.23
CA PRO A 154 -2.67 31.19 12.09
C PRO A 154 -2.61 31.66 10.64
N ARG A 155 -2.89 30.80 9.68
CA ARG A 155 -2.90 31.06 8.24
C ARG A 155 -4.05 30.29 7.56
N PRO A 156 -4.50 30.69 6.36
CA PRO A 156 -5.48 29.92 5.62
C PRO A 156 -4.89 28.58 5.11
N TYR A 157 -5.71 27.53 5.14
CA TYR A 157 -5.40 26.22 4.58
C TYR A 157 -6.51 25.77 3.63
N SER A 158 -6.11 25.19 2.52
CA SER A 158 -6.98 24.39 1.65
C SER A 158 -6.88 22.94 2.08
N LEU A 159 -7.99 22.31 2.48
CA LEU A 159 -8.04 20.92 2.82
C LEU A 159 -8.40 20.08 1.59
N ILE A 160 -7.47 19.24 1.15
CA ILE A 160 -7.65 18.34 0.01
C ILE A 160 -7.71 16.91 0.55
N ILE A 161 -8.76 16.16 0.20
CA ILE A 161 -8.94 14.76 0.56
C ILE A 161 -8.91 13.97 -0.73
N LEU A 162 -8.03 12.96 -0.80
CA LEU A 162 -7.85 12.15 -2.00
C LEU A 162 -7.57 10.69 -1.62
N SER A 163 -7.75 9.80 -2.59
CA SER A 163 -7.25 8.45 -2.57
C SER A 163 -5.98 8.39 -3.41
N ASP A 164 -4.98 7.68 -2.94
CA ASP A 164 -3.71 7.46 -3.65
C ASP A 164 -3.87 6.43 -4.78
N HIS A 165 -4.74 5.43 -4.60
CA HIS A 165 -5.10 4.43 -5.61
C HIS A 165 -6.53 3.91 -5.40
N GLY A 166 -7.02 3.16 -6.37
CA GLY A 166 -8.22 2.33 -6.23
C GLY A 166 -7.85 0.93 -5.72
N GLN A 167 -8.87 0.12 -5.49
CA GLN A 167 -8.69 -1.27 -5.09
C GLN A 167 -9.66 -2.16 -5.86
N SER A 168 -9.16 -3.25 -6.45
CA SER A 168 -10.00 -4.25 -7.10
C SER A 168 -10.61 -5.20 -6.07
N PHE A 169 -11.76 -5.74 -6.44
CA PHE A 169 -12.49 -6.71 -5.64
C PHE A 169 -12.41 -8.09 -6.31
N GLY A 170 -12.09 -9.13 -5.55
CA GLY A 170 -12.11 -10.50 -6.05
C GLY A 170 -11.08 -11.41 -5.41
N ALA A 171 -11.02 -12.63 -5.94
CA ALA A 171 -10.03 -13.62 -5.54
C ALA A 171 -8.63 -13.23 -6.06
N THR A 172 -7.59 -13.48 -5.27
CA THR A 172 -6.21 -13.38 -5.75
C THR A 172 -5.95 -14.45 -6.83
N PHE A 173 -4.90 -14.25 -7.65
CA PHE A 173 -4.50 -15.21 -8.67
C PHE A 173 -4.36 -16.63 -8.06
N LYS A 174 -3.65 -16.76 -6.94
CA LYS A 174 -3.49 -18.04 -6.24
C LYS A 174 -4.80 -18.63 -5.71
N GLN A 175 -5.72 -17.80 -5.20
CA GLN A 175 -7.02 -18.30 -4.74
C GLN A 175 -7.89 -18.82 -5.87
N ARG A 176 -7.76 -18.24 -7.07
CA ARG A 176 -8.57 -18.60 -8.23
C ARG A 176 -8.01 -19.77 -9.00
N TYR A 177 -6.69 -19.81 -9.22
CA TYR A 177 -6.02 -20.77 -10.09
C TYR A 177 -5.21 -21.84 -9.35
N GLY A 178 -5.08 -21.74 -8.02
CA GLY A 178 -4.34 -22.69 -7.19
C GLY A 178 -2.82 -22.49 -7.19
N VAL A 179 -2.28 -21.75 -8.16
CA VAL A 179 -0.85 -21.43 -8.31
C VAL A 179 -0.62 -19.93 -8.22
N SER A 180 0.54 -19.51 -7.76
CA SER A 180 0.97 -18.10 -7.81
C SER A 180 1.45 -17.74 -9.22
N LEU A 181 1.55 -16.44 -9.53
CA LEU A 181 2.14 -15.99 -10.81
C LEU A 181 3.58 -16.47 -10.95
N LYS A 182 4.35 -16.53 -9.86
CA LYS A 182 5.70 -17.11 -9.84
C LYS A 182 5.68 -18.58 -10.29
N GLU A 183 4.90 -19.41 -9.61
CA GLU A 183 4.77 -20.84 -9.93
C GLU A 183 4.35 -21.03 -11.39
N PHE A 184 3.41 -20.22 -11.87
CA PHE A 184 3.00 -20.27 -13.28
C PHE A 184 4.12 -19.89 -14.25
N ILE A 185 4.92 -18.83 -13.96
CA ILE A 185 6.08 -18.46 -14.78
C ILE A 185 7.15 -19.57 -14.72
N GLU A 186 7.44 -20.14 -13.56
CA GLU A 186 8.39 -21.24 -13.40
C GLU A 186 8.04 -22.46 -14.27
N GLU A 187 6.76 -22.78 -14.39
CA GLU A 187 6.28 -23.86 -15.26
C GLU A 187 6.54 -23.63 -16.75
N GLN A 188 6.68 -22.37 -17.17
CA GLN A 188 6.96 -22.00 -18.57
C GLN A 188 8.45 -21.93 -18.89
N LEU A 189 9.32 -22.06 -17.89
CA LEU A 189 10.76 -21.90 -18.02
C LEU A 189 11.48 -23.28 -18.04
N PRO A 190 12.69 -23.37 -18.61
CA PRO A 190 13.48 -24.58 -18.54
C PRO A 190 13.74 -25.02 -17.08
N HIS A 191 13.71 -26.32 -16.84
CA HIS A 191 13.99 -26.87 -15.50
C HIS A 191 15.33 -26.35 -14.94
N GLY A 192 15.28 -25.81 -13.73
CA GLY A 192 16.44 -25.26 -13.05
C GLY A 192 16.61 -23.75 -13.20
N THR A 193 15.75 -23.07 -13.97
CA THR A 193 15.70 -21.60 -13.98
C THR A 193 15.18 -21.10 -12.64
N SER A 194 15.95 -20.26 -11.96
CA SER A 194 15.51 -19.68 -10.69
C SER A 194 14.60 -18.49 -10.91
N VAL A 195 13.41 -18.53 -10.31
CA VAL A 195 12.45 -17.42 -10.33
C VAL A 195 12.26 -16.87 -8.92
N ALA A 196 12.47 -15.59 -8.75
CA ALA A 196 12.14 -14.87 -7.53
C ALA A 196 10.83 -14.10 -7.71
N GLN A 197 10.03 -14.03 -6.65
CA GLN A 197 8.87 -13.16 -6.60
C GLN A 197 9.01 -12.21 -5.42
N SER A 198 8.82 -10.93 -5.68
CA SER A 198 8.60 -9.93 -4.64
C SER A 198 7.22 -9.32 -4.85
N MET A 199 6.41 -9.32 -3.81
CA MET A 199 5.16 -8.58 -3.81
C MET A 199 5.46 -7.17 -3.31
N GLY A 200 5.01 -6.16 -4.03
CA GLY A 200 5.04 -4.76 -3.57
C GLY A 200 4.40 -4.69 -2.19
N GLY A 201 5.13 -4.09 -1.24
CA GLY A 201 4.95 -4.25 0.20
C GLY A 201 3.49 -4.26 0.64
N ASP A 202 3.14 -5.31 1.36
CA ASP A 202 1.87 -5.36 2.09
C ASP A 202 1.74 -4.08 2.93
N THR A 203 0.60 -3.41 2.81
CA THR A 203 0.30 -2.16 3.53
C THR A 203 0.55 -2.30 5.02
N GLY A 204 0.30 -3.49 5.58
CA GLY A 204 0.58 -3.79 6.98
C GLY A 204 2.06 -3.77 7.32
N VAL A 205 2.93 -4.33 6.48
CA VAL A 205 4.39 -4.28 6.66
C VAL A 205 4.90 -2.85 6.51
N THR A 206 4.44 -2.14 5.49
CA THR A 206 4.78 -0.72 5.27
C THR A 206 4.36 0.14 6.47
N SER A 207 3.17 -0.10 7.01
CA SER A 207 2.66 0.60 8.19
C SER A 207 3.47 0.29 9.45
N ILE A 208 3.85 -0.97 9.65
CA ILE A 208 4.73 -1.40 10.76
C ILE A 208 6.09 -0.71 10.63
N ASN A 209 6.66 -0.67 9.43
CA ASN A 209 7.94 -0.03 9.17
C ASN A 209 7.88 1.49 9.40
N ALA A 210 6.77 2.16 9.06
CA ALA A 210 6.58 3.57 9.35
C ALA A 210 6.57 3.86 10.87
N VAL A 211 5.86 3.06 11.67
CA VAL A 211 5.88 3.19 13.14
C VAL A 211 7.25 2.85 13.70
N SER A 212 7.91 1.82 13.16
CA SER A 212 9.28 1.44 13.55
C SER A 212 10.26 2.59 13.31
N GLY A 213 10.13 3.29 12.17
CA GLY A 213 10.92 4.49 11.84
C GLY A 213 10.71 5.64 12.82
N GLU A 214 9.47 5.91 13.25
CA GLU A 214 9.23 6.95 14.27
C GLU A 214 9.83 6.58 15.63
N LEU A 215 9.80 5.29 16.02
CA LEU A 215 10.48 4.84 17.23
C LEU A 215 12.01 4.93 17.11
N GLU A 216 12.57 4.69 15.94
CA GLU A 216 13.98 4.90 15.62
C GLU A 216 14.38 6.37 15.77
N ASN A 217 13.56 7.30 15.26
CA ASN A 217 13.76 8.73 15.42
C ASN A 217 13.84 9.13 16.92
N ILE A 218 12.93 8.60 17.76
CA ILE A 218 12.97 8.82 19.22
C ILE A 218 14.26 8.24 19.82
N GLN A 219 14.72 7.09 19.34
CA GLN A 219 15.95 6.46 19.84
C GLN A 219 17.20 7.25 19.43
N GLU A 220 17.29 7.71 18.19
CA GLU A 220 18.43 8.46 17.65
C GLU A 220 18.54 9.87 18.23
N THR A 221 17.43 10.60 18.27
CA THR A 221 17.38 11.95 18.82
C THR A 221 17.56 11.97 20.34
N GLY A 222 17.39 10.84 21.02
CA GLY A 222 17.56 10.71 22.47
C GLY A 222 16.44 11.35 23.27
N VAL A 223 15.34 11.72 22.64
CA VAL A 223 14.14 12.27 23.28
C VAL A 223 13.64 11.31 24.37
N GLY A 224 13.28 11.87 25.53
CA GLY A 224 12.88 11.08 26.70
C GLY A 224 14.04 10.43 27.48
N GLY A 225 15.29 10.76 27.16
CA GLY A 225 16.45 10.27 27.87
C GLY A 225 16.63 8.75 27.81
N ARG A 226 17.15 8.14 28.90
CA ARG A 226 17.40 6.70 28.96
C ARG A 226 16.12 5.85 28.89
N THR A 227 15.04 6.32 29.49
CA THR A 227 13.75 5.61 29.55
C THR A 227 13.04 5.65 28.19
N GLY A 228 12.99 6.80 27.54
CA GLY A 228 12.43 6.96 26.20
C GLY A 228 13.16 6.10 25.17
N ARG A 229 14.50 6.14 25.17
CA ARG A 229 15.33 5.29 24.31
C ARG A 229 15.10 3.78 24.54
N ALA A 230 15.02 3.34 25.81
CA ALA A 230 14.79 1.94 26.12
C ALA A 230 13.40 1.45 25.68
N ALA A 231 12.36 2.29 25.85
CA ALA A 231 11.00 1.99 25.41
C ALA A 231 10.92 1.95 23.88
N ALA A 232 11.48 2.93 23.20
CA ALA A 232 11.53 2.98 21.72
C ALA A 232 12.27 1.76 21.14
N LYS A 233 13.42 1.38 21.70
CA LYS A 233 14.19 0.20 21.31
C LYS A 233 13.38 -1.11 21.45
N ARG A 234 12.65 -1.26 22.56
CA ARG A 234 11.80 -2.44 22.78
C ARG A 234 10.63 -2.47 21.80
N GLY A 235 9.96 -1.35 21.62
CA GLY A 235 8.85 -1.20 20.66
C GLY A 235 9.29 -1.53 19.24
N LYS A 236 10.39 -0.93 18.78
CA LYS A 236 11.00 -1.22 17.48
C LYS A 236 11.29 -2.70 17.29
N LYS A 237 11.95 -3.34 18.25
CA LYS A 237 12.26 -4.79 18.19
C LYS A 237 11.00 -5.66 18.02
N ILE A 238 9.91 -5.31 18.70
CA ILE A 238 8.64 -6.04 18.59
C ILE A 238 8.06 -5.87 17.17
N LEU A 239 8.04 -4.65 16.66
CA LEU A 239 7.52 -4.33 15.33
C LEU A 239 8.35 -4.98 14.22
N ASP A 240 9.68 -4.85 14.26
CA ASP A 240 10.58 -5.46 13.28
C ASP A 240 10.44 -6.99 13.24
N ASN A 241 10.29 -7.63 14.40
CA ASN A 241 10.03 -9.08 14.48
C ASN A 241 8.66 -9.45 13.88
N SER A 242 7.66 -8.60 14.04
CA SER A 242 6.32 -8.80 13.47
C SER A 242 6.34 -8.64 11.95
N ALA A 243 7.04 -7.62 11.43
CA ALA A 243 7.24 -7.42 10.01
C ALA A 243 7.95 -8.62 9.37
N ARG A 244 9.09 -9.06 9.91
CA ARG A 244 9.84 -10.23 9.41
C ARG A 244 9.02 -11.53 9.40
N ARG A 245 8.21 -11.77 10.43
CA ARG A 245 7.35 -12.97 10.48
C ARG A 245 6.28 -12.92 9.38
N ARG A 246 5.80 -11.74 9.05
CA ARG A 246 4.79 -11.55 8.01
C ARG A 246 5.42 -11.70 6.63
N GLU A 247 6.56 -11.06 6.38
CA GLU A 247 7.36 -11.23 5.17
C GLU A 247 7.68 -12.72 4.90
N ALA A 248 8.13 -13.44 5.93
CA ALA A 248 8.40 -14.88 5.81
C ALA A 248 7.13 -15.72 5.55
N ALA A 249 5.97 -15.31 6.10
CA ALA A 249 4.70 -16.02 5.88
C ALA A 249 4.12 -15.77 4.46
N GLU A 250 4.45 -14.64 3.85
CA GLU A 250 4.01 -14.25 2.50
C GLU A 250 4.93 -14.79 1.40
N GLY A 251 6.02 -15.47 1.76
CA GLY A 251 6.95 -16.08 0.78
C GLY A 251 7.84 -15.07 0.06
N SER A 252 8.00 -13.87 0.62
CA SER A 252 8.82 -12.79 0.03
C SER A 252 10.34 -12.95 0.27
N ASP A 253 10.79 -14.11 0.75
CA ASP A 253 12.22 -14.37 1.08
C ASP A 253 13.02 -14.95 -0.11
N ASP A 254 12.49 -14.82 -1.32
CA ASP A 254 13.25 -15.10 -2.54
C ASP A 254 14.26 -13.96 -2.76
N ARG A 255 15.54 -14.29 -2.84
CA ARG A 255 16.62 -13.33 -3.08
C ARG A 255 16.61 -12.86 -4.54
N PRO A 256 16.02 -11.70 -4.87
CA PRO A 256 15.86 -11.27 -6.26
C PRO A 256 17.20 -11.14 -7.02
N HIS A 257 18.26 -10.84 -6.29
CA HIS A 257 19.59 -10.62 -6.88
C HIS A 257 20.32 -11.92 -7.29
N GLU A 258 19.81 -13.09 -6.92
CA GLU A 258 20.38 -14.39 -7.27
C GLU A 258 19.51 -15.15 -8.28
N ALA A 259 18.35 -14.61 -8.65
CA ALA A 259 17.41 -15.25 -9.56
C ALA A 259 17.61 -14.81 -11.00
N GLN A 260 17.45 -15.75 -11.95
CA GLN A 260 17.51 -15.47 -13.39
C GLN A 260 16.27 -14.74 -13.90
N VAL A 261 15.14 -14.93 -13.23
CA VAL A 261 13.88 -14.21 -13.51
C VAL A 261 13.33 -13.67 -12.22
N THR A 262 12.91 -12.40 -12.23
CA THR A 262 12.30 -11.77 -11.06
C THR A 262 10.97 -11.14 -11.43
N ALA A 263 9.90 -11.50 -10.71
CA ALA A 263 8.58 -10.92 -10.84
C ALA A 263 8.28 -10.00 -9.63
N TYR A 264 8.08 -8.72 -9.88
CA TYR A 264 7.61 -7.75 -8.88
C TYR A 264 6.13 -7.50 -9.07
N GLY A 265 5.31 -8.04 -8.17
CA GLY A 265 3.85 -7.85 -8.17
C GLY A 265 3.44 -6.63 -7.34
N SER A 266 2.46 -5.88 -7.85
CA SER A 266 1.79 -4.81 -7.11
C SER A 266 0.32 -4.74 -7.52
N GLY A 267 -0.57 -5.16 -6.66
CA GLY A 267 -2.00 -5.24 -6.97
C GLY A 267 -2.27 -6.15 -8.18
N ASN A 268 -2.82 -5.56 -9.24
CA ASN A 268 -3.20 -6.27 -10.47
C ASN A 268 -2.11 -6.26 -11.55
N LEU A 269 -0.93 -5.77 -11.24
CA LEU A 269 0.19 -5.60 -12.15
C LEU A 269 1.41 -6.33 -11.63
N ALA A 270 2.18 -6.95 -12.52
CA ALA A 270 3.52 -7.44 -12.23
C ALA A 270 4.51 -6.94 -13.29
N GLN A 271 5.68 -6.55 -12.84
CA GLN A 271 6.84 -6.30 -13.69
C GLN A 271 7.73 -7.54 -13.65
N VAL A 272 8.13 -8.07 -14.79
CA VAL A 272 9.00 -9.25 -14.91
C VAL A 272 10.31 -8.85 -15.55
N TYR A 273 11.39 -9.24 -14.93
CA TYR A 273 12.77 -8.94 -15.32
C TYR A 273 13.51 -10.23 -15.59
N PHE A 274 14.28 -10.28 -16.68
CA PHE A 274 15.10 -11.41 -17.08
C PHE A 274 16.57 -11.03 -17.04
N ASP A 275 17.37 -11.76 -16.25
CA ASP A 275 18.82 -11.53 -16.15
C ASP A 275 19.56 -12.20 -17.30
N LEU A 276 19.21 -11.83 -18.53
CA LEU A 276 19.85 -12.33 -19.76
C LEU A 276 20.86 -11.32 -20.34
N TYR A 277 20.53 -10.02 -20.26
CA TYR A 277 21.33 -8.95 -20.84
C TYR A 277 21.33 -7.73 -19.89
N PRO A 278 22.40 -6.89 -19.94
CA PRO A 278 22.44 -5.65 -19.14
C PRO A 278 21.55 -4.52 -19.73
N ARG A 279 20.52 -4.87 -20.46
CA ARG A 279 19.54 -3.98 -21.10
C ARG A 279 18.19 -4.67 -21.13
N LYS A 280 17.15 -3.92 -21.44
CA LYS A 280 15.82 -4.49 -21.71
C LYS A 280 15.88 -5.50 -22.85
N ILE A 281 15.17 -6.61 -22.68
CA ILE A 281 15.02 -7.66 -23.67
C ILE A 281 13.75 -7.40 -24.51
N ASN A 282 13.81 -7.63 -25.81
CA ASN A 282 12.64 -7.56 -26.68
C ASN A 282 11.93 -8.92 -26.77
N LEU A 283 10.72 -8.88 -27.30
CA LEU A 283 9.85 -10.09 -27.40
C LEU A 283 10.46 -11.21 -28.24
N ASN A 284 11.18 -10.87 -29.31
CA ASN A 284 11.84 -11.88 -30.17
C ASN A 284 13.01 -12.55 -29.44
N GLU A 285 13.85 -11.77 -28.75
CA GLU A 285 14.93 -12.33 -27.92
C GLU A 285 14.39 -13.18 -26.77
N LEU A 286 13.26 -12.75 -26.19
CA LEU A 286 12.60 -13.51 -25.12
C LEU A 286 12.04 -14.84 -25.62
N ASP A 287 11.42 -14.85 -26.79
CA ASP A 287 10.93 -16.08 -27.40
C ASP A 287 12.05 -17.03 -27.82
N GLN A 288 13.21 -16.50 -28.27
CA GLN A 288 14.40 -17.32 -28.52
C GLN A 288 14.96 -17.96 -27.24
N ALA A 289 14.96 -17.22 -26.12
CA ALA A 289 15.46 -17.74 -24.84
C ALA A 289 14.46 -18.67 -24.13
N TYR A 290 13.17 -18.34 -24.21
CA TYR A 290 12.07 -19.03 -23.54
C TYR A 290 10.88 -19.22 -24.50
N PRO A 291 10.98 -20.16 -25.46
CA PRO A 291 9.97 -20.34 -26.49
C PRO A 291 8.57 -20.63 -25.92
N GLY A 292 7.57 -19.87 -26.38
CA GLY A 292 6.18 -20.04 -26.00
C GLY A 292 5.77 -19.47 -24.64
N MET A 293 6.70 -18.88 -23.89
CA MET A 293 6.38 -18.33 -22.55
C MET A 293 5.42 -17.13 -22.64
N VAL A 294 5.64 -16.22 -23.58
CA VAL A 294 4.77 -15.05 -23.77
C VAL A 294 3.38 -15.48 -24.21
N GLU A 295 3.29 -16.45 -25.11
CA GLU A 295 2.03 -17.07 -25.51
C GLU A 295 1.29 -17.69 -24.34
N ALA A 296 1.98 -18.45 -23.49
CA ALA A 296 1.37 -19.07 -22.31
C ALA A 296 0.81 -18.03 -21.34
N LEU A 297 1.52 -16.90 -21.15
CA LEU A 297 1.02 -15.78 -20.36
C LEU A 297 -0.24 -15.17 -20.98
N ILE A 298 -0.25 -14.92 -22.27
CA ILE A 298 -1.38 -14.30 -23.00
C ILE A 298 -2.62 -15.23 -23.01
N GLU A 299 -2.43 -16.54 -23.13
CA GLU A 299 -3.51 -17.51 -23.17
C GLU A 299 -4.12 -17.80 -21.79
N HIS A 300 -3.42 -17.46 -20.71
CA HIS A 300 -3.93 -17.71 -19.37
C HIS A 300 -5.12 -16.80 -19.04
N GLU A 301 -6.25 -17.38 -18.65
CA GLU A 301 -7.51 -16.64 -18.41
C GLU A 301 -7.43 -15.56 -17.32
N GLY A 302 -6.49 -15.68 -16.39
CA GLY A 302 -6.22 -14.71 -15.32
C GLY A 302 -5.35 -13.53 -15.74
N ILE A 303 -4.80 -13.56 -16.97
CA ILE A 303 -3.95 -12.51 -17.51
C ILE A 303 -4.69 -11.84 -18.67
N GLY A 304 -4.95 -10.57 -18.54
CA GLY A 304 -5.72 -9.84 -19.53
C GLY A 304 -4.87 -9.17 -20.60
N LEU A 305 -3.64 -8.77 -20.26
CA LEU A 305 -2.65 -8.29 -21.21
C LEU A 305 -1.22 -8.46 -20.70
N VAL A 306 -0.30 -8.61 -21.66
CA VAL A 306 1.14 -8.61 -21.45
C VAL A 306 1.74 -7.49 -22.30
N CYS A 307 2.55 -6.61 -21.70
CA CYS A 307 3.30 -5.61 -22.43
C CYS A 307 4.77 -6.02 -22.51
N GLY A 308 5.40 -5.78 -23.64
CA GLY A 308 6.80 -6.03 -23.90
C GLY A 308 7.34 -5.02 -24.92
N TYR A 309 8.52 -5.27 -25.49
CA TYR A 309 9.16 -4.38 -26.44
C TYR A 309 9.42 -5.09 -27.76
N GLU A 310 9.17 -4.39 -28.87
CA GLU A 310 9.63 -4.82 -30.21
C GLU A 310 11.17 -4.65 -30.34
N GLU A 311 11.73 -5.13 -31.44
CA GLU A 311 13.18 -5.06 -31.71
C GLU A 311 13.72 -3.62 -31.75
N ASP A 312 12.90 -2.67 -32.19
CA ASP A 312 13.25 -1.24 -32.22
C ASP A 312 13.07 -0.52 -30.87
N GLY A 313 12.69 -1.27 -29.81
CA GLY A 313 12.41 -0.75 -28.48
C GLY A 313 11.00 -0.16 -28.30
N THR A 314 10.13 -0.24 -29.30
CA THR A 314 8.76 0.23 -29.20
C THR A 314 7.96 -0.64 -28.23
N PRO A 315 7.29 -0.08 -27.22
CA PRO A 315 6.45 -0.85 -26.31
C PRO A 315 5.14 -1.25 -27.00
N VAL A 316 4.73 -2.51 -26.81
CA VAL A 316 3.50 -3.09 -27.33
C VAL A 316 2.71 -3.77 -26.21
N ALA A 317 1.39 -3.72 -26.32
CA ALA A 317 0.46 -4.48 -25.49
C ALA A 317 -0.10 -5.67 -26.29
N LEU A 318 0.00 -6.86 -25.72
CA LEU A 318 -0.41 -8.11 -26.29
C LEU A 318 -1.59 -8.69 -25.49
N GLY A 319 -2.61 -9.14 -26.18
CA GLY A 319 -3.74 -9.85 -25.60
C GLY A 319 -4.08 -11.07 -26.47
N LYS A 320 -4.92 -11.95 -25.96
CA LYS A 320 -5.29 -13.21 -26.63
C LYS A 320 -5.73 -13.04 -28.08
N ASN A 321 -6.44 -11.98 -28.42
CA ASN A 321 -7.07 -11.80 -29.73
C ASN A 321 -6.51 -10.60 -30.51
N GLY A 322 -5.39 -10.01 -30.06
CA GLY A 322 -4.79 -8.91 -30.78
C GLY A 322 -3.71 -8.16 -30.01
N ARG A 323 -3.18 -7.15 -30.65
CA ARG A 323 -2.09 -6.35 -30.10
C ARG A 323 -2.26 -4.86 -30.40
N ARG A 324 -1.61 -4.03 -29.59
CA ARG A 324 -1.58 -2.57 -29.76
C ARG A 324 -0.16 -2.04 -29.64
N ASN A 325 0.30 -1.28 -30.61
CA ASN A 325 1.49 -0.47 -30.50
C ASN A 325 1.19 0.73 -29.60
N LEU A 326 1.95 0.91 -28.51
CA LEU A 326 1.66 1.94 -27.51
C LEU A 326 2.17 3.33 -27.91
N HIS A 327 3.06 3.44 -28.91
CA HIS A 327 3.54 4.70 -29.43
C HIS A 327 2.67 5.21 -30.61
N THR A 328 2.44 4.38 -31.60
CA THR A 328 1.66 4.78 -32.80
C THR A 328 0.16 4.70 -32.59
N GLY A 329 -0.29 3.87 -31.63
CA GLY A 329 -1.71 3.58 -31.41
C GLY A 329 -2.31 2.55 -32.38
N GLU A 330 -1.50 1.97 -33.28
CA GLU A 330 -1.94 0.93 -34.22
C GLU A 330 -2.43 -0.31 -33.47
N VAL A 331 -3.57 -0.84 -33.92
CA VAL A 331 -4.19 -2.05 -33.35
C VAL A 331 -4.34 -3.10 -34.42
N ILE A 332 -3.89 -4.31 -34.12
CA ILE A 332 -4.08 -5.49 -34.94
C ILE A 332 -4.97 -6.46 -34.17
N GLY A 333 -6.11 -6.85 -34.71
CA GLY A 333 -7.09 -7.69 -34.03
C GLY A 333 -7.92 -6.88 -33.00
N GLN A 334 -8.20 -7.47 -31.84
CA GLN A 334 -8.91 -6.80 -30.75
C GLN A 334 -7.94 -5.98 -29.90
N ASP A 335 -8.32 -4.74 -29.56
CA ASP A 335 -7.51 -3.90 -28.69
C ASP A 335 -7.43 -4.48 -27.26
N PRO A 336 -6.27 -4.92 -26.78
CA PRO A 336 -6.12 -5.53 -25.45
C PRO A 336 -6.37 -4.56 -24.30
N LEU A 337 -6.34 -3.27 -24.54
CA LEU A 337 -6.61 -2.24 -23.52
C LEU A 337 -8.09 -1.86 -23.41
N LYS A 338 -8.91 -2.23 -24.38
CA LYS A 338 -10.34 -1.91 -24.40
C LYS A 338 -11.10 -2.41 -23.17
N PRO A 339 -10.86 -3.62 -22.63
CA PRO A 339 -11.55 -4.13 -21.43
C PRO A 339 -11.24 -3.29 -20.17
N TYR A 340 -10.14 -2.54 -20.16
CA TYR A 340 -9.73 -1.71 -19.01
C TYR A 340 -10.26 -0.27 -19.09
N ALA A 341 -10.88 0.09 -20.19
CA ALA A 341 -11.58 1.37 -20.34
C ALA A 341 -13.01 1.25 -19.84
N PRO A 342 -13.58 2.28 -19.19
CA PRO A 342 -14.98 2.26 -18.80
C PRO A 342 -15.87 2.31 -20.05
N GLU A 343 -17.02 1.64 -20.00
CA GLU A 343 -18.04 1.69 -21.06
C GLU A 343 -18.65 3.10 -21.16
N ASP A 344 -18.87 3.75 -20.01
CA ASP A 344 -19.33 5.13 -19.93
C ASP A 344 -18.36 5.99 -19.09
N PRO A 345 -17.42 6.70 -19.73
CA PRO A 345 -16.49 7.59 -19.04
C PRO A 345 -17.16 8.72 -18.24
N ALA A 346 -18.38 9.12 -18.61
CA ALA A 346 -19.08 10.22 -17.94
C ALA A 346 -19.69 9.78 -16.59
N ALA A 347 -20.02 8.49 -16.42
CA ALA A 347 -20.72 7.99 -15.25
C ALA A 347 -19.89 8.08 -13.95
N PHE A 348 -18.55 7.99 -14.03
CA PHE A 348 -17.67 7.94 -12.85
C PHE A 348 -16.48 8.90 -12.93
N GLY A 349 -16.46 9.86 -13.86
CA GLY A 349 -15.25 10.65 -14.14
C GLY A 349 -14.07 9.79 -14.58
N ALA A 350 -14.36 8.59 -15.08
CA ALA A 350 -13.36 7.58 -15.40
C ALA A 350 -12.60 7.95 -16.68
N SER A 351 -11.35 7.52 -16.75
CA SER A 351 -10.47 7.86 -17.87
C SER A 351 -10.84 7.09 -19.14
N SER A 352 -10.77 7.79 -20.27
CA SER A 352 -10.96 7.21 -21.60
C SER A 352 -9.95 6.11 -21.93
N LEU A 353 -10.18 5.40 -23.05
CA LEU A 353 -9.21 4.43 -23.57
C LEU A 353 -7.85 5.07 -23.84
N GLU A 354 -7.82 6.31 -24.39
CA GLU A 354 -6.58 7.05 -24.65
C GLU A 354 -5.80 7.29 -23.35
N THR A 355 -6.48 7.60 -22.26
CA THR A 355 -5.83 7.77 -20.95
C THR A 355 -5.26 6.45 -20.46
N ARG A 356 -5.94 5.30 -20.65
CA ARG A 356 -5.39 3.98 -20.30
C ARG A 356 -4.16 3.65 -21.14
N VAL A 357 -4.21 3.90 -22.45
CA VAL A 357 -3.06 3.74 -23.35
C VAL A 357 -1.88 4.59 -22.87
N TRP A 358 -2.15 5.88 -22.57
CA TRP A 358 -1.11 6.77 -22.04
C TRP A 358 -0.51 6.29 -20.72
N GLN A 359 -1.33 5.81 -19.79
CA GLN A 359 -0.86 5.27 -18.50
C GLN A 359 0.06 4.07 -18.70
N VAL A 360 -0.36 3.09 -19.49
CA VAL A 360 0.42 1.88 -19.77
C VAL A 360 1.73 2.23 -20.49
N ARG A 361 1.65 3.06 -21.57
CA ARG A 361 2.83 3.56 -22.27
C ARG A 361 3.81 4.24 -21.33
N ARG A 362 3.31 5.17 -20.48
CA ARG A 362 4.15 5.90 -19.53
C ARG A 362 4.92 4.96 -18.59
N VAL A 363 4.30 3.88 -18.13
CA VAL A 363 4.98 2.88 -17.28
C VAL A 363 6.05 2.15 -18.09
N MET A 364 5.75 1.72 -19.31
CA MET A 364 6.70 1.02 -20.18
C MET A 364 7.89 1.90 -20.60
N ASP A 365 7.66 3.21 -20.76
CA ASP A 365 8.70 4.19 -21.11
C ASP A 365 9.70 4.48 -19.96
N PHE A 366 9.42 4.03 -18.72
CA PHE A 366 10.38 4.22 -17.63
C PHE A 366 11.67 3.39 -17.85
N PRO A 367 12.84 3.96 -17.56
CA PRO A 367 14.12 3.25 -17.73
C PRO A 367 14.18 1.92 -16.98
N ASN A 368 13.57 1.88 -15.80
CA ASN A 368 13.57 0.73 -14.89
C ASN A 368 12.27 -0.10 -14.96
N ALA A 369 11.40 0.11 -15.97
CA ALA A 369 10.29 -0.81 -16.21
C ALA A 369 10.81 -2.20 -16.56
N GLY A 370 10.07 -3.24 -16.21
CA GLY A 370 10.41 -4.62 -16.54
C GLY A 370 10.52 -4.88 -18.03
N ASP A 371 11.09 -6.01 -18.37
CA ASP A 371 11.10 -6.53 -19.73
C ASP A 371 9.70 -6.89 -20.19
N LEU A 372 8.91 -7.47 -19.26
CA LEU A 372 7.47 -7.62 -19.42
C LEU A 372 6.72 -6.92 -18.29
N MET A 373 5.55 -6.39 -18.63
CA MET A 373 4.52 -5.99 -17.68
C MET A 373 3.27 -6.86 -17.90
N VAL A 374 2.85 -7.53 -16.85
CA VAL A 374 1.69 -8.44 -16.86
C VAL A 374 0.56 -7.80 -16.06
N ILE A 375 -0.63 -7.70 -16.64
CA ILE A 375 -1.81 -7.15 -15.99
C ILE A 375 -2.92 -8.20 -15.95
N SER A 376 -3.56 -8.34 -14.79
CA SER A 376 -4.64 -9.31 -14.60
C SER A 376 -5.87 -8.98 -15.44
N THR A 377 -6.66 -10.01 -15.76
CA THR A 377 -7.97 -9.86 -16.41
C THR A 377 -8.93 -9.04 -15.55
N VAL A 378 -9.78 -8.24 -16.19
CA VAL A 378 -10.93 -7.56 -15.57
C VAL A 378 -12.11 -8.53 -15.52
N TYR A 379 -12.74 -8.68 -14.35
CA TYR A 379 -13.92 -9.54 -14.13
C TYR A 379 -15.15 -8.71 -13.83
#